data_ea171da1d20bb1490b025606dc28ee58
#
_entry.id   ea171da1d20bb1490b025606dc28ee58
#
_cell.length_a   1.000
_cell.length_b   1.000
_cell.length_c   1.000
_cell.angle_alpha   90.00
_cell.angle_beta   90.00
_cell.angle_gamma   90.00
#
_symmetry.space_group_name_H-M   'P 1'
#
loop_
_entity.id
_entity.type
_entity.pdbx_description
1 polymer ?
#
loop_
_entity_poly.entity_id
_entity_poly.type
_entity_poly.pdbx_seq_one_letter_code
_entity_poly.pdbx_strand_id
1 'polypeptide(L)'
;MDFIIFTKKIKMINNIPFTISCIITGIILFQSFFIAPTINKIINTKEASKFLRYIWPKFFLIILILSTLSLIANYYLGIEKNIAKYFMILCIVFMIVCYFITPIINKAKDNSKNKLWSILHLATVILTLFALILNILIINYWEFNHN
;
A
#
# COMPACT_ATOMS: atom_id res chain seq x y z
N MET A 1 -39.76 4.88 1.47
CA MET A 1 -38.80 3.75 1.42
C MET A 1 -37.59 4.10 0.56
N ASP A 2 -37.78 4.74 -0.59
CA ASP A 2 -36.71 5.07 -1.54
C ASP A 2 -35.69 6.11 -1.03
N PHE A 3 -36.11 7.08 -0.24
CA PHE A 3 -35.23 8.10 0.31
C PHE A 3 -34.21 7.54 1.32
N ILE A 4 -34.61 6.59 2.15
CA ILE A 4 -33.74 5.92 3.12
C ILE A 4 -32.72 5.03 2.40
N ILE A 5 -33.12 4.34 1.35
CA ILE A 5 -32.23 3.52 0.52
C ILE A 5 -31.22 4.40 -0.21
N PHE A 6 -31.66 5.54 -0.74
CA PHE A 6 -30.81 6.51 -1.43
C PHE A 6 -29.76 7.13 -0.50
N THR A 7 -30.14 7.58 0.70
CA THR A 7 -29.21 8.13 1.69
C THR A 7 -28.21 7.09 2.19
N LYS A 8 -28.65 5.85 2.41
CA LYS A 8 -27.76 4.73 2.79
C LYS A 8 -26.77 4.39 1.68
N LYS A 9 -27.18 4.44 0.42
CA LYS A 9 -26.33 4.21 -0.75
C LYS A 9 -25.26 5.31 -0.89
N ILE A 10 -25.63 6.58 -0.71
CA ILE A 10 -24.69 7.71 -0.72
C ILE A 10 -23.66 7.57 0.41
N LYS A 11 -24.09 7.28 1.63
CA LYS A 11 -23.19 7.09 2.78
C LYS A 11 -22.19 5.94 2.55
N MET A 12 -22.62 4.85 1.92
CA MET A 12 -21.78 3.71 1.60
C MET A 12 -20.73 4.06 0.52
N ILE A 13 -21.13 4.81 -0.50
CA ILE A 13 -20.25 5.25 -1.58
C ILE A 13 -19.18 6.23 -1.04
N ASN A 14 -19.56 7.14 -0.15
CA ASN A 14 -18.63 8.10 0.45
C ASN A 14 -17.53 7.45 1.30
N ASN A 15 -17.72 6.19 1.72
CA ASN A 15 -16.73 5.45 2.52
C ASN A 15 -15.76 4.60 1.69
N ILE A 16 -15.79 4.65 0.35
CA ILE A 16 -14.90 3.88 -0.52
C ILE A 16 -13.41 4.14 -0.19
N PRO A 17 -12.93 5.38 -0.08
CA PRO A 17 -11.53 5.61 0.25
C PRO A 17 -11.12 5.06 1.63
N PHE A 18 -11.99 5.16 2.63
CA PHE A 18 -11.80 4.54 3.94
C PHE A 18 -11.66 3.01 3.83
N THR A 19 -12.57 2.36 3.12
CA THR A 19 -12.56 0.91 2.93
C THR A 19 -11.28 0.46 2.21
N ILE A 20 -10.86 1.18 1.17
CA ILE A 20 -9.63 0.88 0.44
C ILE A 20 -8.41 1.03 1.37
N SER A 21 -8.35 2.07 2.20
CA SER A 21 -7.26 2.25 3.16
C SER A 21 -7.20 1.14 4.21
N CYS A 22 -8.34 0.62 4.66
CA CYS A 22 -8.40 -0.56 5.53
C CYS A 22 -7.84 -1.81 4.82
N ILE A 23 -8.18 -2.01 3.54
CA ILE A 23 -7.68 -3.13 2.73
C ILE A 23 -6.16 -3.02 2.55
N ILE A 24 -5.64 -1.84 2.18
CA ILE A 24 -4.20 -1.60 2.02
C ILE A 24 -3.46 -1.88 3.34
N THR A 25 -3.97 -1.36 4.45
CA THR A 25 -3.43 -1.61 5.80
C THR A 25 -3.35 -3.11 6.09
N GLY A 26 -4.43 -3.85 5.85
CA GLY A 26 -4.48 -5.30 6.04
C GLY A 26 -3.46 -6.04 5.15
N ILE A 27 -3.32 -5.66 3.88
CA ILE A 27 -2.36 -6.25 2.95
C ILE A 27 -0.92 -6.03 3.43
N ILE A 28 -0.57 -4.82 3.86
CA ILE A 28 0.79 -4.50 4.34
C ILE A 28 1.09 -5.25 5.63
N LEU A 29 0.17 -5.29 6.59
CA LEU A 29 0.32 -6.01 7.84
C LEU A 29 0.46 -7.52 7.60
N PHE A 30 -0.40 -8.11 6.77
CA PHE A 30 -0.34 -9.53 6.43
C PHE A 30 1.00 -9.89 5.77
N GLN A 31 1.45 -9.09 4.81
CA GLN A 31 2.74 -9.28 4.16
C GLN A 31 3.89 -9.21 5.18
N SER A 32 3.88 -8.23 6.09
CA SER A 32 4.97 -7.97 7.02
C SER A 32 5.05 -8.99 8.16
N PHE A 33 3.90 -9.40 8.72
CA PHE A 33 3.86 -10.27 9.90
C PHE A 33 3.75 -11.75 9.56
N PHE A 34 3.19 -12.11 8.41
CA PHE A 34 2.98 -13.52 8.04
C PHE A 34 3.87 -13.94 6.88
N ILE A 35 3.80 -13.26 5.74
CA ILE A 35 4.48 -13.72 4.53
C ILE A 35 5.99 -13.63 4.66
N ALA A 36 6.53 -12.48 5.02
CA ALA A 36 7.98 -12.26 5.07
C ALA A 36 8.68 -13.15 6.11
N PRO A 37 8.20 -13.29 7.37
CA PRO A 37 8.80 -14.20 8.33
C PRO A 37 8.67 -15.68 7.92
N THR A 38 7.52 -16.09 7.34
CA THR A 38 7.28 -17.48 6.93
C THR A 38 8.25 -17.89 5.82
N ILE A 39 8.44 -17.05 4.81
CA ILE A 39 9.39 -17.32 3.73
C ILE A 39 10.80 -17.50 4.27
N ASN A 40 11.25 -16.60 5.15
CA ASN A 40 12.60 -16.67 5.72
C ASN A 40 12.83 -17.89 6.62
N LYS A 41 11.75 -18.46 7.20
CA LYS A 41 11.83 -19.61 8.12
C LYS A 41 11.72 -20.95 7.42
N ILE A 42 10.90 -21.06 6.38
CA ILE A 42 10.50 -22.35 5.79
C ILE A 42 11.21 -22.64 4.46
N ILE A 43 11.52 -21.60 3.69
CA ILE A 43 12.02 -21.73 2.32
C ILE A 43 13.55 -21.53 2.31
N ASN A 44 14.29 -22.39 1.58
CA ASN A 44 15.72 -22.20 1.42
C ASN A 44 16.02 -20.87 0.69
N THR A 45 17.21 -20.30 0.94
CA THR A 45 17.59 -18.95 0.47
C THR A 45 17.49 -18.77 -1.03
N LYS A 46 17.73 -19.80 -1.83
CA LYS A 46 17.69 -19.74 -3.30
C LYS A 46 16.25 -19.65 -3.83
N GLU A 47 15.36 -20.45 -3.29
CA GLU A 47 13.95 -20.46 -3.66
C GLU A 47 13.21 -19.25 -3.08
N ALA A 48 13.50 -18.88 -1.83
CA ALA A 48 13.01 -17.65 -1.24
C ALA A 48 13.34 -16.41 -2.10
N SER A 49 14.57 -16.33 -2.60
CA SER A 49 14.98 -15.24 -3.49
C SER A 49 14.17 -15.21 -4.78
N LYS A 50 13.92 -16.36 -5.42
CA LYS A 50 13.08 -16.43 -6.63
C LYS A 50 11.64 -16.01 -6.36
N PHE A 51 11.05 -16.50 -5.27
CA PHE A 51 9.69 -16.17 -4.87
C PHE A 51 9.52 -14.67 -4.57
N LEU A 52 10.44 -14.08 -3.80
CA LEU A 52 10.40 -12.67 -3.44
C LEU A 52 10.54 -11.75 -4.66
N ARG A 53 11.39 -12.10 -5.65
CA ARG A 53 11.51 -11.37 -6.92
C ARG A 53 10.21 -11.34 -7.70
N TYR A 54 9.40 -12.37 -7.59
CA TYR A 54 8.11 -12.45 -8.28
C TYR A 54 7.00 -11.71 -7.55
N ILE A 55 6.99 -11.76 -6.22
CA ILE A 55 5.88 -11.23 -5.41
C ILE A 55 6.01 -9.73 -5.11
N TRP A 56 7.23 -9.23 -4.86
CA TRP A 56 7.43 -7.83 -4.48
C TRP A 56 6.92 -6.80 -5.51
N PRO A 57 7.23 -6.92 -6.82
CA PRO A 57 6.69 -5.98 -7.80
C PRO A 57 5.17 -5.98 -7.83
N LYS A 58 4.54 -7.15 -7.68
CA LYS A 58 3.08 -7.29 -7.66
C LYS A 58 2.46 -6.69 -6.40
N PHE A 59 3.11 -6.86 -5.27
CA PHE A 59 2.70 -6.25 -4.00
C PHE A 59 2.65 -4.72 -4.11
N PHE A 60 3.73 -4.09 -4.60
CA PHE A 60 3.75 -2.63 -4.79
C PHE A 60 2.73 -2.17 -5.84
N LEU A 61 2.54 -2.94 -6.91
CA LEU A 61 1.56 -2.65 -7.97
C LEU A 61 0.12 -2.72 -7.44
N ILE A 62 -0.22 -3.71 -6.62
CA ILE A 62 -1.55 -3.83 -6.01
C ILE A 62 -1.85 -2.62 -5.14
N ILE A 63 -0.92 -2.23 -4.25
CA ILE A 63 -1.11 -1.06 -3.40
C ILE A 63 -1.20 0.21 -4.23
N LEU A 64 -0.41 0.35 -5.28
CA LEU A 64 -0.46 1.48 -6.22
C LEU A 64 -1.84 1.59 -6.88
N ILE A 65 -2.37 0.49 -7.41
CA ILE A 65 -3.71 0.45 -8.04
C ILE A 65 -4.79 0.83 -7.01
N LEU A 66 -4.77 0.24 -5.82
CA LEU A 66 -5.74 0.54 -4.77
C LEU A 66 -5.67 2.01 -4.33
N SER A 67 -4.48 2.55 -4.12
CA SER A 67 -4.30 3.97 -3.75
C SER A 67 -4.80 4.91 -4.85
N THR A 68 -4.56 4.56 -6.12
CA THR A 68 -5.06 5.32 -7.28
C THR A 68 -6.59 5.27 -7.36
N LEU A 69 -7.20 4.10 -7.17
CA LEU A 69 -8.65 3.96 -7.11
C LEU A 69 -9.26 4.75 -5.96
N SER A 70 -8.60 4.76 -4.79
CA SER A 70 -9.00 5.56 -3.63
C SER A 70 -9.00 7.06 -3.94
N LEU A 71 -7.94 7.55 -4.61
CA LEU A 71 -7.82 8.95 -5.01
C LEU A 71 -8.89 9.34 -6.05
N ILE A 72 -9.11 8.48 -7.05
CA ILE A 72 -10.15 8.66 -8.08
C ILE A 72 -11.53 8.74 -7.43
N ALA A 73 -11.85 7.79 -6.54
CA ALA A 73 -13.11 7.79 -5.81
C ALA A 73 -13.29 9.08 -4.98
N ASN A 74 -12.23 9.52 -4.28
CA ASN A 74 -12.27 10.76 -3.52
C ASN A 74 -12.57 11.99 -4.40
N TYR A 75 -12.00 12.05 -5.60
CA TYR A 75 -12.21 13.14 -6.54
C TYR A 75 -13.63 13.15 -7.11
N TYR A 76 -14.10 12.00 -7.66
CA TYR A 76 -15.43 11.90 -8.29
C TYR A 76 -16.58 12.05 -7.30
N LEU A 77 -16.38 11.68 -6.05
CA LEU A 77 -17.40 11.80 -5.01
C LEU A 77 -17.47 13.21 -4.39
N GLY A 78 -16.64 14.15 -4.84
CA GLY A 78 -16.60 15.51 -4.33
C GLY A 78 -16.27 15.58 -2.85
N ILE A 79 -15.53 14.59 -2.33
CA ILE A 79 -15.19 14.54 -0.90
C ILE A 79 -14.08 15.56 -0.66
N GLU A 80 -14.43 16.70 -0.07
CA GLU A 80 -13.51 17.82 0.24
C GLU A 80 -12.58 17.50 1.42
N LYS A 81 -11.94 16.34 1.40
CA LYS A 81 -10.96 15.94 2.42
C LYS A 81 -9.54 16.14 1.90
N ASN A 82 -9.10 17.38 1.82
CA ASN A 82 -7.81 17.76 1.22
C ASN A 82 -6.63 16.99 1.84
N ILE A 83 -6.58 16.83 3.16
CA ILE A 83 -5.51 16.11 3.86
C ILE A 83 -5.45 14.64 3.41
N ALA A 84 -6.58 13.95 3.33
CA ALA A 84 -6.62 12.57 2.85
C ALA A 84 -6.14 12.43 1.40
N LYS A 85 -6.47 13.40 0.52
CA LYS A 85 -5.95 13.43 -0.85
C LYS A 85 -4.42 13.48 -0.90
N TYR A 86 -3.79 14.33 -0.08
CA TYR A 86 -2.33 14.41 -0.01
C TYR A 86 -1.72 13.08 0.47
N PHE A 87 -2.31 12.43 1.46
CA PHE A 87 -1.83 11.12 1.93
C PHE A 87 -1.95 10.03 0.85
N MET A 88 -3.04 10.01 0.09
CA MET A 88 -3.22 9.09 -1.04
C MET A 88 -2.17 9.33 -2.13
N ILE A 89 -1.94 10.59 -2.51
CA ILE A 89 -0.92 10.96 -3.51
C ILE A 89 0.47 10.53 -3.04
N LEU A 90 0.81 10.78 -1.77
CA LEU A 90 2.11 10.40 -1.22
C LEU A 90 2.29 8.87 -1.19
N CYS A 91 1.24 8.12 -0.86
CA CYS A 91 1.25 6.66 -0.93
C CYS A 91 1.51 6.17 -2.35
N ILE A 92 0.85 6.76 -3.36
CA ILE A 92 1.06 6.46 -4.79
C ILE A 92 2.53 6.68 -5.16
N VAL A 93 3.11 7.84 -4.79
CA VAL A 93 4.52 8.16 -5.08
C VAL A 93 5.45 7.13 -4.45
N PHE A 94 5.23 6.76 -3.19
CA PHE A 94 6.04 5.74 -2.51
C PHE A 94 5.98 4.38 -3.22
N MET A 95 4.80 3.96 -3.64
CA MET A 95 4.64 2.67 -4.35
C MET A 95 5.28 2.68 -5.74
N ILE A 96 5.20 3.80 -6.48
CA ILE A 96 5.92 3.98 -7.74
C ILE A 96 7.42 3.84 -7.52
N VAL A 97 7.98 4.54 -6.54
CA VAL A 97 9.41 4.47 -6.20
C VAL A 97 9.82 3.04 -5.84
N CYS A 98 9.07 2.36 -4.97
CA CYS A 98 9.34 0.97 -4.59
C CYS A 98 9.29 0.03 -5.80
N TYR A 99 8.32 0.19 -6.69
CA TYR A 99 8.18 -0.62 -7.90
C TYR A 99 9.41 -0.49 -8.80
N PHE A 100 9.86 0.75 -9.09
CA PHE A 100 11.01 0.99 -9.96
C PHE A 100 12.36 0.65 -9.31
N ILE A 101 12.48 0.71 -8.00
CA ILE A 101 13.70 0.30 -7.28
C ILE A 101 13.85 -1.23 -7.26
N THR A 102 12.76 -2.00 -7.29
CA THR A 102 12.79 -3.46 -7.18
C THR A 102 13.73 -4.16 -8.18
N PRO A 103 13.72 -3.87 -9.49
CA PRO A 103 14.67 -4.48 -10.42
C PRO A 103 16.12 -4.10 -10.12
N ILE A 104 16.38 -2.92 -9.58
CA ILE A 104 17.72 -2.48 -9.18
C ILE A 104 18.20 -3.29 -7.97
N ILE A 105 17.32 -3.55 -6.99
CA ILE A 105 17.60 -4.42 -5.84
C ILE A 105 18.01 -5.81 -6.32
N ASN A 106 17.23 -6.38 -7.26
CA ASN A 106 17.50 -7.70 -7.82
C ASN A 106 18.86 -7.76 -8.51
N LYS A 107 19.17 -6.76 -9.36
CA LYS A 107 20.47 -6.65 -10.05
C LYS A 107 21.64 -6.45 -9.07
N ALA A 108 21.45 -5.67 -8.02
CA ALA A 108 22.47 -5.50 -6.98
C ALA A 108 22.78 -6.82 -6.26
N LYS A 109 21.74 -7.63 -5.97
CA LYS A 109 21.92 -8.96 -5.37
C LYS A 109 22.65 -9.91 -6.31
N ASP A 110 22.29 -9.94 -7.60
CA ASP A 110 22.92 -10.81 -8.59
C ASP A 110 24.41 -10.49 -8.80
N ASN A 111 24.76 -9.22 -8.74
CA ASN A 111 26.15 -8.73 -8.87
C ASN A 111 26.92 -8.75 -7.54
N SER A 112 26.41 -9.42 -6.49
CA SER A 112 27.06 -9.51 -5.16
C SER A 112 27.36 -8.14 -4.51
N LYS A 113 26.64 -7.07 -4.92
CA LYS A 113 26.75 -5.72 -4.35
C LYS A 113 25.92 -5.63 -3.07
N ASN A 114 26.34 -6.37 -2.04
CA ASN A 114 25.55 -6.55 -0.81
C ASN A 114 25.21 -5.24 -0.10
N LYS A 115 26.13 -4.26 -0.07
CA LYS A 115 25.88 -2.94 0.55
C LYS A 115 24.76 -2.18 -0.19
N LEU A 116 24.82 -2.13 -1.52
CA LEU A 116 23.79 -1.46 -2.33
C LEU A 116 22.43 -2.17 -2.20
N TRP A 117 22.44 -3.50 -2.27
CA TRP A 117 21.23 -4.30 -2.05
C TRP A 117 20.59 -4.00 -0.71
N SER A 118 21.37 -3.99 0.39
CA SER A 118 20.85 -3.76 1.74
C SER A 118 20.26 -2.36 1.90
N ILE A 119 20.93 -1.32 1.36
CA ILE A 119 20.43 0.06 1.43
C ILE A 119 19.12 0.22 0.67
N LEU A 120 19.05 -0.29 -0.57
CA LEU A 120 17.84 -0.18 -1.39
C LEU A 120 16.68 -0.99 -0.82
N HIS A 121 16.97 -2.18 -0.28
CA HIS A 121 15.96 -2.99 0.39
C HIS A 121 15.42 -2.28 1.64
N LEU A 122 16.30 -1.74 2.50
CA LEU A 122 15.88 -0.96 3.66
C LEU A 122 15.03 0.25 3.25
N ALA A 123 15.41 0.96 2.19
CA ALA A 123 14.63 2.08 1.67
C ALA A 123 13.20 1.66 1.29
N THR A 124 13.02 0.53 0.59
CA THR A 124 11.66 0.05 0.25
C THR A 124 10.87 -0.38 1.49
N VAL A 125 11.52 -0.96 2.50
CA VAL A 125 10.87 -1.29 3.78
C VAL A 125 10.38 -0.03 4.49
N ILE A 126 11.23 1.00 4.57
CA ILE A 126 10.87 2.29 5.20
C ILE A 126 9.71 2.96 4.45
N LEU A 127 9.76 3.01 3.11
CA LEU A 127 8.68 3.59 2.30
C LEU A 127 7.35 2.84 2.47
N THR A 128 7.42 1.50 2.59
CA THR A 128 6.22 0.68 2.85
C THR A 128 5.65 0.95 4.25
N LEU A 129 6.52 1.13 5.25
CA LEU A 129 6.10 1.51 6.60
C LEU A 129 5.45 2.90 6.62
N PHE A 130 6.00 3.88 5.90
CA PHE A 130 5.35 5.18 5.74
C PHE A 130 4.00 5.06 5.04
N ALA A 131 3.89 4.23 3.98
CA ALA A 131 2.61 3.98 3.34
C ALA A 131 1.57 3.37 4.29
N LEU A 132 1.98 2.47 5.18
CA LEU A 132 1.14 1.93 6.26
C LEU A 132 0.63 3.06 7.17
N ILE A 133 1.53 3.90 7.67
CA ILE A 133 1.20 5.03 8.55
C ILE A 133 0.22 5.98 7.85
N LEU A 134 0.45 6.33 6.58
CA LEU A 134 -0.44 7.19 5.81
C LEU A 134 -1.86 6.61 5.69
N ASN A 135 -1.98 5.30 5.45
CA ASN A 135 -3.30 4.66 5.37
C ASN A 135 -4.00 4.62 6.73
N ILE A 136 -3.28 4.40 7.84
CA ILE A 136 -3.84 4.51 9.20
C ILE A 136 -4.31 5.94 9.48
N LEU A 137 -3.55 6.96 9.07
CA LEU A 137 -3.96 8.35 9.20
C LEU A 137 -5.20 8.68 8.37
N ILE A 138 -5.35 8.12 7.16
CA ILE A 138 -6.57 8.26 6.36
C ILE A 138 -7.76 7.64 7.09
N ILE A 139 -7.61 6.44 7.66
CA ILE A 139 -8.65 5.75 8.43
C ILE A 139 -9.11 6.62 9.60
N ASN A 140 -8.17 7.08 10.44
CA ASN A 140 -8.47 7.94 11.59
C ASN A 140 -9.13 9.25 11.17
N TYR A 141 -8.58 9.92 10.16
CA TYR A 141 -9.14 11.18 9.67
C TYR A 141 -10.56 11.03 9.12
N TRP A 142 -10.87 9.86 8.55
CA TRP A 142 -12.20 9.57 8.01
C TRP A 142 -13.22 9.38 9.12
N GLU A 143 -12.85 8.68 10.18
CA GLU A 143 -13.72 8.38 11.33
C GLU A 143 -14.08 9.65 12.11
N PHE A 144 -13.09 10.50 12.41
CA PHE A 144 -13.30 11.76 13.14
C PHE A 144 -14.20 12.79 12.43
N ASN A 145 -14.33 12.71 11.11
CA ASN A 145 -15.14 13.67 10.34
C ASN A 145 -16.53 13.15 9.96
N HIS A 146 -16.93 11.97 10.45
CA HIS A 146 -18.24 11.38 10.21
C HIS A 146 -19.10 11.27 11.50
N ASN A 147 -18.54 11.60 12.66
CA ASN A 147 -19.26 11.77 13.91
C ASN A 147 -19.54 13.26 14.13
#